data_8ab94492714bba4f93e6e0575ffd3f61
#
_entry.id   8ab94492714bba4f93e6e0575ffd3f61
#
_cell.length_a   1.000
_cell.length_b   1.000
_cell.length_c   1.000
_cell.angle_alpha   90.00
_cell.angle_beta   90.00
_cell.angle_gamma   90.00
#
_symmetry.space_group_name_H-M   'P 1'
#
loop_
_entity.id
_entity.type
_entity.pdbx_description
1 polymer ?
#
loop_
_entity_poly.entity_id
_entity_poly.type
_entity_poly.pdbx_seq_one_letter_code
_entity_poly.pdbx_strand_id
1 'polypeptide(L)'
;MVEKYPFISQVYAVARRISAEEDKVYHRLLEDSDIRDSQGRADMLRVLKFMESFWTETHKALDVVVQAHRPDLIFGDVLDFQACKDVADKYSIPLATMHPQIPFNLEAPGYMPGLPGFQQKCLTSEHASIWDRLQEQVFAVKMLFSIRHHIAWRRRMRREAGMPAAGLVRKPSHLHLVNAFFGLDVPRPLPPLVVPVGPVIQEHYPPLDPDTASFLESHQRVVYIAFGTHVTMGGERFINIVRGVQLALAAGHIDGVLWALKIAESATTSAFDPDICDILQGRNPRWRLLPWAPQRAILDHTSIVAFVSHCGASSVYESVFHGVPVLGMPIFNDQFKQAKCLREAGVGLVLDKNNFTPLELSTKLAALVADPTGTVKRNCLRMKRIAAIQIKKKSLAVDLIEEVIYDHELRFDWSEHDPEWDVNAPKITATGQRAKRVLRPAHLETADARMSFWKAQNYDLLLVYALVLLSPAVIAGTAWKVLSRTN
;
A
#
# COMPACT_ATOMS: atom_id res chain seq x y z
N MET A 1 23.06 -8.81 0.34
CA MET A 1 21.75 -9.20 -0.23
C MET A 1 21.91 -10.26 -1.30
N VAL A 2 22.82 -10.09 -2.26
CA VAL A 2 23.07 -11.05 -3.37
C VAL A 2 23.46 -12.43 -2.85
N GLU A 3 24.34 -12.52 -1.85
CA GLU A 3 24.76 -13.78 -1.25
C GLU A 3 23.59 -14.61 -0.67
N LYS A 4 22.51 -13.94 -0.29
CA LYS A 4 21.32 -14.58 0.29
C LYS A 4 20.38 -15.16 -0.78
N TYR A 5 20.54 -14.74 -2.03
CA TYR A 5 19.65 -15.11 -3.14
C TYR A 5 20.51 -15.48 -4.36
N PRO A 6 20.91 -16.75 -4.50
CA PRO A 6 21.84 -17.21 -5.54
C PRO A 6 21.31 -17.08 -6.97
N PHE A 7 20.01 -16.86 -7.15
CA PHE A 7 19.40 -16.61 -8.45
C PHE A 7 19.58 -15.15 -8.93
N ILE A 8 20.08 -14.24 -8.07
CA ILE A 8 20.42 -12.87 -8.48
C ILE A 8 21.79 -12.90 -9.14
N SER A 9 21.81 -12.66 -10.45
CA SER A 9 23.06 -12.66 -11.23
C SER A 9 23.84 -11.36 -11.09
N GLN A 10 23.12 -10.22 -10.96
CA GLN A 10 23.75 -8.90 -10.92
C GLN A 10 22.90 -7.85 -10.18
N VAL A 11 23.56 -6.85 -9.57
CA VAL A 11 22.91 -5.75 -8.86
C VAL A 11 23.46 -4.42 -9.38
N TYR A 12 22.56 -3.51 -9.71
CA TYR A 12 22.87 -2.17 -10.20
C TYR A 12 22.33 -1.11 -9.24
N ALA A 13 23.11 -0.08 -8.97
CA ALA A 13 22.62 1.12 -8.30
C ALA A 13 21.95 2.02 -9.34
N VAL A 14 20.65 2.26 -9.20
CA VAL A 14 19.87 3.05 -10.17
C VAL A 14 19.62 4.48 -9.75
N ALA A 15 20.01 4.85 -8.53
CA ALA A 15 19.94 6.22 -8.03
C ALA A 15 21.06 6.49 -7.01
N ARG A 16 21.32 7.76 -6.72
CA ARG A 16 22.26 8.16 -5.67
C ARG A 16 21.78 7.72 -4.28
N ARG A 17 22.70 7.61 -3.35
CA ARG A 17 22.35 7.42 -1.94
C ARG A 17 21.77 8.70 -1.36
N ILE A 18 20.76 8.55 -0.50
CA ILE A 18 20.21 9.63 0.32
C ILE A 18 21.28 10.05 1.34
N SER A 19 21.51 11.36 1.50
CA SER A 19 22.39 11.87 2.53
C SER A 19 21.75 11.74 3.91
N ALA A 20 22.55 11.71 4.98
CA ALA A 20 22.05 11.66 6.35
C ALA A 20 21.15 12.85 6.70
N GLU A 21 21.42 14.04 6.11
CA GLU A 21 20.59 15.23 6.32
C GLU A 21 19.22 15.10 5.62
N GLU A 22 19.20 14.62 4.37
CA GLU A 22 17.97 14.35 3.65
C GLU A 22 17.14 13.27 4.35
N ASP A 23 17.79 12.24 4.89
CA ASP A 23 17.13 11.17 5.65
C ASP A 23 16.45 11.71 6.91
N LYS A 24 17.12 12.59 7.66
CA LYS A 24 16.54 13.26 8.83
C LYS A 24 15.33 14.12 8.47
N VAL A 25 15.41 14.90 7.39
CA VAL A 25 14.30 15.73 6.90
C VAL A 25 13.12 14.84 6.47
N TYR A 26 13.40 13.77 5.72
CA TYR A 26 12.40 12.81 5.27
C TYR A 26 11.65 12.18 6.45
N HIS A 27 12.37 11.67 7.44
CA HIS A 27 11.76 11.06 8.63
C HIS A 27 10.89 12.05 9.41
N ARG A 28 11.34 13.29 9.60
CA ARG A 28 10.55 14.35 10.26
C ARG A 28 9.25 14.64 9.51
N LEU A 29 9.32 14.82 8.19
CA LEU A 29 8.13 15.05 7.36
C LEU A 29 7.12 13.89 7.45
N LEU A 30 7.59 12.65 7.54
CA LEU A 30 6.72 11.47 7.73
C LEU A 30 6.04 11.50 9.10
N GLU A 31 6.78 11.78 10.16
CA GLU A 31 6.27 11.77 11.53
C GLU A 31 5.23 12.88 11.76
N ASP A 32 5.48 14.09 11.23
CA ASP A 32 4.65 15.26 11.41
C ASP A 32 3.42 15.28 10.49
N SER A 33 3.44 14.51 9.38
CA SER A 33 2.36 14.53 8.40
C SER A 33 1.03 14.04 8.99
N ASP A 34 0.00 14.89 8.91
CA ASP A 34 -1.39 14.53 9.19
C ASP A 34 -2.26 14.98 8.03
N ILE A 35 -2.68 14.04 7.19
CA ILE A 35 -3.46 14.37 5.97
C ILE A 35 -4.82 15.01 6.25
N ARG A 36 -5.29 14.99 7.50
CA ARG A 36 -6.55 15.62 7.92
C ARG A 36 -6.50 17.15 7.81
N ASP A 37 -5.35 17.74 8.09
CA ASP A 37 -5.14 19.18 7.96
C ASP A 37 -4.41 19.57 6.67
N SER A 38 -4.31 20.89 6.41
CA SER A 38 -3.69 21.41 5.19
C SER A 38 -2.15 21.29 5.21
N GLN A 39 -1.53 21.44 6.38
CA GLN A 39 -0.09 21.38 6.54
C GLN A 39 0.38 19.93 6.35
N GLY A 40 -0.26 18.98 6.99
CA GLY A 40 0.11 17.56 6.85
C GLY A 40 -0.11 17.03 5.43
N ARG A 41 -1.12 17.52 4.69
CA ARG A 41 -1.23 17.21 3.25
C ARG A 41 -0.08 17.82 2.46
N ALA A 42 0.37 19.03 2.79
CA ALA A 42 1.54 19.64 2.16
C ALA A 42 2.81 18.85 2.46
N ASP A 43 2.99 18.37 3.68
CA ASP A 43 4.15 17.57 4.11
C ASP A 43 4.15 16.20 3.42
N MET A 44 3.00 15.52 3.31
CA MET A 44 2.87 14.31 2.50
C MET A 44 3.29 14.55 1.04
N LEU A 45 2.89 15.68 0.44
CA LEU A 45 3.27 16.00 -0.93
C LEU A 45 4.77 16.34 -1.06
N ARG A 46 5.40 16.88 -0.01
CA ARG A 46 6.86 17.06 0.04
C ARG A 46 7.58 15.72 0.06
N VAL A 47 7.08 14.76 0.86
CA VAL A 47 7.59 13.38 0.88
C VAL A 47 7.48 12.75 -0.51
N LEU A 48 6.30 12.80 -1.15
CA LEU A 48 6.10 12.28 -2.50
C LEU A 48 7.03 12.95 -3.52
N LYS A 49 7.17 14.28 -3.43
CA LYS A 49 8.08 15.03 -4.30
C LYS A 49 9.53 14.61 -4.11
N PHE A 50 9.96 14.38 -2.87
CA PHE A 50 11.30 13.89 -2.57
C PHE A 50 11.52 12.51 -3.20
N MET A 51 10.62 11.57 -2.99
CA MET A 51 10.71 10.22 -3.57
C MET A 51 10.74 10.27 -5.10
N GLU A 52 9.80 10.99 -5.73
CA GLU A 52 9.73 11.11 -7.18
C GLU A 52 10.88 11.93 -7.78
N SER A 53 11.66 12.70 -7.00
CA SER A 53 12.82 13.47 -7.50
C SER A 53 13.94 12.56 -8.02
N PHE A 54 14.01 11.31 -7.57
CA PHE A 54 14.97 10.31 -8.06
C PHE A 54 14.62 9.75 -9.43
N TRP A 55 13.40 9.99 -9.93
CA TRP A 55 12.90 9.43 -11.18
C TRP A 55 13.87 9.65 -12.36
N THR A 56 14.44 10.85 -12.51
CA THR A 56 15.35 11.16 -13.64
C THR A 56 16.61 10.30 -13.61
N GLU A 57 17.21 10.11 -12.42
CA GLU A 57 18.41 9.29 -12.25
C GLU A 57 18.07 7.82 -12.47
N THR A 58 17.01 7.35 -11.82
CA THR A 58 16.51 5.96 -11.95
C THR A 58 16.16 5.62 -13.39
N HIS A 59 15.45 6.51 -14.09
CA HIS A 59 15.10 6.31 -15.50
C HIS A 59 16.35 6.16 -16.38
N LYS A 60 17.34 7.04 -16.24
CA LYS A 60 18.58 6.98 -17.02
C LYS A 60 19.39 5.70 -16.75
N ALA A 61 19.49 5.32 -15.49
CA ALA A 61 20.21 4.11 -15.10
C ALA A 61 19.49 2.83 -15.59
N LEU A 62 18.17 2.77 -15.44
CA LEU A 62 17.36 1.67 -15.97
C LEU A 62 17.46 1.58 -17.50
N ASP A 63 17.46 2.72 -18.19
CA ASP A 63 17.61 2.76 -19.64
C ASP A 63 18.92 2.09 -20.11
N VAL A 64 20.04 2.41 -19.45
CA VAL A 64 21.33 1.78 -19.73
C VAL A 64 21.30 0.27 -19.42
N VAL A 65 20.77 -0.11 -18.28
CA VAL A 65 20.69 -1.53 -17.87
C VAL A 65 19.82 -2.34 -18.82
N VAL A 66 18.65 -1.83 -19.17
CA VAL A 66 17.72 -2.52 -20.08
C VAL A 66 18.29 -2.60 -21.50
N GLN A 67 18.97 -1.56 -21.97
CA GLN A 67 19.64 -1.59 -23.27
C GLN A 67 20.75 -2.66 -23.33
N ALA A 68 21.50 -2.82 -22.24
CA ALA A 68 22.61 -3.78 -22.16
C ALA A 68 22.13 -5.23 -22.02
N HIS A 69 21.09 -5.49 -21.23
CA HIS A 69 20.69 -6.85 -20.82
C HIS A 69 19.40 -7.33 -21.46
N ARG A 70 18.56 -6.43 -21.98
CA ARG A 70 17.32 -6.75 -22.71
C ARG A 70 16.44 -7.81 -22.03
N PRO A 71 15.94 -7.53 -20.84
CA PRO A 71 15.15 -8.49 -20.08
C PRO A 71 13.82 -8.80 -20.75
N ASP A 72 13.31 -10.00 -20.52
CA ASP A 72 11.99 -10.43 -21.02
C ASP A 72 10.84 -9.74 -20.30
N LEU A 73 11.08 -9.27 -19.06
CA LEU A 73 10.10 -8.55 -18.26
C LEU A 73 10.81 -7.55 -17.32
N ILE A 74 10.17 -6.43 -17.08
CA ILE A 74 10.53 -5.52 -15.98
C ILE A 74 9.56 -5.75 -14.83
N PHE A 75 10.10 -6.03 -13.62
CA PHE A 75 9.31 -6.14 -12.40
C PHE A 75 9.65 -4.98 -11.47
N GLY A 76 8.69 -4.06 -11.26
CA GLY A 76 8.90 -2.84 -10.51
C GLY A 76 8.20 -2.79 -9.16
N ASP A 77 8.78 -2.04 -8.22
CA ASP A 77 8.09 -1.62 -7.00
C ASP A 77 7.21 -0.38 -7.26
N VAL A 78 6.20 -0.18 -6.42
CA VAL A 78 5.28 0.96 -6.52
C VAL A 78 5.99 2.32 -6.47
N LEU A 79 7.12 2.42 -5.80
CA LEU A 79 7.88 3.67 -5.65
C LEU A 79 8.60 4.06 -6.95
N ASP A 80 9.11 3.07 -7.69
CA ASP A 80 9.89 3.27 -8.91
C ASP A 80 9.08 2.93 -10.18
N PHE A 81 7.79 2.57 -10.03
CA PHE A 81 7.00 2.06 -11.14
C PHE A 81 6.98 2.99 -12.35
N GLN A 82 7.03 4.31 -12.15
CA GLN A 82 6.97 5.26 -13.25
C GLN A 82 8.24 5.19 -14.13
N ALA A 83 9.42 5.05 -13.53
CA ALA A 83 10.66 4.86 -14.27
C ALA A 83 10.67 3.50 -14.99
N CYS A 84 10.24 2.44 -14.30
CA CYS A 84 10.06 1.12 -14.89
C CYS A 84 9.09 1.14 -16.07
N LYS A 85 7.95 1.84 -15.93
CA LYS A 85 6.96 1.97 -17.00
C LYS A 85 7.51 2.73 -18.21
N ASP A 86 8.20 3.84 -17.99
CA ASP A 86 8.75 4.65 -19.06
C ASP A 86 9.77 3.87 -19.90
N VAL A 87 10.63 3.09 -19.24
CA VAL A 87 11.62 2.24 -19.90
C VAL A 87 10.95 1.04 -20.58
N ALA A 88 9.99 0.40 -19.91
CA ALA A 88 9.20 -0.69 -20.47
C ALA A 88 8.46 -0.26 -21.76
N ASP A 89 7.81 0.90 -21.73
CA ASP A 89 7.11 1.47 -22.89
C ASP A 89 8.09 1.79 -24.02
N LYS A 90 9.26 2.37 -23.71
CA LYS A 90 10.30 2.72 -24.68
C LYS A 90 10.80 1.50 -25.45
N TYR A 91 11.06 0.42 -24.73
CA TYR A 91 11.63 -0.80 -25.30
C TYR A 91 10.59 -1.87 -25.65
N SER A 92 9.31 -1.58 -25.47
CA SER A 92 8.21 -2.55 -25.67
C SER A 92 8.42 -3.85 -24.90
N ILE A 93 8.89 -3.74 -23.64
CA ILE A 93 9.07 -4.86 -22.71
C ILE A 93 7.84 -4.94 -21.81
N PRO A 94 7.31 -6.14 -21.49
CA PRO A 94 6.22 -6.27 -20.56
C PRO A 94 6.62 -5.80 -19.15
N LEU A 95 5.66 -5.22 -18.43
CA LEU A 95 5.82 -4.70 -17.08
C LEU A 95 4.86 -5.39 -16.13
N ALA A 96 5.36 -5.80 -14.98
CA ALA A 96 4.57 -6.13 -13.81
C ALA A 96 5.05 -5.27 -12.62
N THR A 97 4.13 -4.93 -11.71
CA THR A 97 4.47 -4.13 -10.52
C THR A 97 3.89 -4.74 -9.26
N MET A 98 4.62 -4.61 -8.13
CA MET A 98 4.13 -5.00 -6.83
C MET A 98 3.65 -3.77 -6.06
N HIS A 99 2.44 -3.86 -5.50
CA HIS A 99 1.81 -2.82 -4.71
C HIS A 99 1.52 -3.33 -3.29
N PRO A 100 1.77 -2.52 -2.23
CA PRO A 100 1.44 -2.90 -0.85
C PRO A 100 -0.06 -2.86 -0.56
N GLN A 101 -0.84 -2.18 -1.39
CA GLN A 101 -2.29 -2.06 -1.30
C GLN A 101 -2.92 -1.87 -2.67
N ILE A 102 -4.22 -2.11 -2.79
CA ILE A 102 -4.96 -1.88 -4.03
C ILE A 102 -4.81 -0.39 -4.42
N PRO A 103 -4.37 -0.08 -5.65
CA PRO A 103 -4.13 1.28 -6.09
C PRO A 103 -5.36 2.19 -5.90
N PHE A 104 -5.13 3.38 -5.36
CA PHE A 104 -6.19 4.34 -5.03
C PHE A 104 -6.79 5.06 -6.25
N ASN A 105 -6.08 5.06 -7.36
CA ASN A 105 -6.48 5.71 -8.62
C ASN A 105 -7.42 4.85 -9.47
N LEU A 106 -7.72 3.62 -9.05
CA LEU A 106 -8.71 2.77 -9.72
C LEU A 106 -10.11 3.28 -9.46
N GLU A 107 -11.01 2.99 -10.40
CA GLU A 107 -12.43 3.27 -10.23
C GLU A 107 -12.98 2.57 -8.97
N ALA A 108 -13.63 3.36 -8.12
CA ALA A 108 -14.21 2.86 -6.89
C ALA A 108 -15.69 2.54 -7.08
N PRO A 109 -16.20 1.44 -6.52
CA PRO A 109 -17.63 1.18 -6.52
C PRO A 109 -18.37 2.21 -5.65
N GLY A 110 -19.62 2.50 -5.97
CA GLY A 110 -20.41 3.54 -5.31
C GLY A 110 -20.58 3.38 -3.80
N TYR A 111 -20.39 2.17 -3.28
CA TYR A 111 -20.43 1.91 -1.83
C TYR A 111 -19.14 2.26 -1.09
N MET A 112 -18.08 2.69 -1.79
CA MET A 112 -16.82 3.17 -1.21
C MET A 112 -16.71 4.69 -1.40
N PRO A 113 -17.15 5.50 -0.44
CA PRO A 113 -17.20 6.96 -0.60
C PRO A 113 -15.79 7.57 -0.58
N GLY A 114 -15.65 8.70 -1.26
CA GLY A 114 -14.41 9.47 -1.27
C GLY A 114 -13.31 8.90 -2.13
N LEU A 115 -12.08 8.93 -1.64
CA LEU A 115 -10.88 8.42 -2.30
C LEU A 115 -10.40 7.15 -1.60
N PRO A 116 -10.64 5.95 -2.17
CA PRO A 116 -10.23 4.69 -1.54
C PRO A 116 -8.73 4.66 -1.22
N GLY A 117 -8.40 4.23 -0.01
CA GLY A 117 -7.04 4.26 0.51
C GLY A 117 -6.70 5.51 1.33
N PHE A 118 -7.41 6.62 1.12
CA PHE A 118 -7.23 7.87 1.88
C PHE A 118 -8.46 8.26 2.72
N GLN A 119 -9.49 7.44 2.73
CA GLN A 119 -10.72 7.67 3.49
C GLN A 119 -10.42 7.90 4.98
N GLN A 120 -11.12 8.85 5.59
CA GLN A 120 -10.88 9.27 6.97
C GLN A 120 -11.87 8.67 7.98
N LYS A 121 -13.15 8.55 7.59
CA LYS A 121 -14.24 8.16 8.49
C LYS A 121 -14.68 6.71 8.31
N CYS A 122 -14.89 6.28 7.06
CA CYS A 122 -15.45 4.97 6.76
C CYS A 122 -14.81 4.36 5.50
N LEU A 123 -14.62 3.06 5.48
CA LEU A 123 -14.16 2.33 4.29
C LEU A 123 -15.29 2.07 3.30
N THR A 124 -16.51 1.86 3.83
CA THR A 124 -17.73 1.63 3.04
C THR A 124 -18.89 2.46 3.57
N SER A 125 -19.94 2.59 2.75
CA SER A 125 -21.17 3.29 3.12
C SER A 125 -22.10 2.47 4.01
N GLU A 126 -21.81 1.19 4.27
CA GLU A 126 -22.72 0.23 4.92
C GLU A 126 -23.24 0.73 6.28
N HIS A 127 -22.35 1.18 7.14
CA HIS A 127 -22.70 1.71 8.47
C HIS A 127 -22.40 3.20 8.63
N ALA A 128 -22.08 3.89 7.53
CA ALA A 128 -21.70 5.29 7.54
C ALA A 128 -22.94 6.21 7.47
N SER A 129 -22.95 7.24 8.30
CA SER A 129 -23.95 8.30 8.21
C SER A 129 -23.83 9.07 6.88
N ILE A 130 -24.91 9.78 6.49
CA ILE A 130 -24.85 10.68 5.34
C ILE A 130 -23.73 11.73 5.54
N TRP A 131 -23.54 12.18 6.78
CA TRP A 131 -22.51 13.17 7.12
C TRP A 131 -21.09 12.61 6.93
N ASP A 132 -20.81 11.38 7.37
CA ASP A 132 -19.51 10.73 7.16
C ASP A 132 -19.19 10.59 5.68
N ARG A 133 -20.17 10.14 4.88
CA ARG A 133 -20.01 9.99 3.42
C ARG A 133 -19.75 11.35 2.74
N LEU A 134 -20.45 12.40 3.17
CA LEU A 134 -20.23 13.76 2.66
C LEU A 134 -18.82 14.24 3.01
N GLN A 135 -18.36 14.02 4.23
CA GLN A 135 -17.00 14.36 4.65
C GLN A 135 -15.93 13.67 3.79
N GLU A 136 -16.13 12.39 3.41
CA GLU A 136 -15.23 11.68 2.51
C GLU A 136 -15.18 12.33 1.11
N GLN A 137 -16.30 12.76 0.57
CA GLN A 137 -16.34 13.46 -0.72
C GLN A 137 -15.63 14.83 -0.64
N VAL A 138 -15.88 15.59 0.41
CA VAL A 138 -15.19 16.88 0.66
C VAL A 138 -13.69 16.67 0.81
N PHE A 139 -13.27 15.60 1.51
CA PHE A 139 -11.87 15.26 1.65
C PHE A 139 -11.23 14.91 0.31
N ALA A 140 -11.89 14.12 -0.54
CA ALA A 140 -11.42 13.79 -1.88
C ALA A 140 -11.19 15.05 -2.73
N VAL A 141 -12.11 16.02 -2.66
CA VAL A 141 -11.96 17.33 -3.33
C VAL A 141 -10.74 18.10 -2.78
N LYS A 142 -10.58 18.17 -1.45
CA LYS A 142 -9.39 18.79 -0.83
C LYS A 142 -8.09 18.14 -1.29
N MET A 143 -8.04 16.84 -1.40
CA MET A 143 -6.87 16.10 -1.91
C MET A 143 -6.56 16.46 -3.36
N LEU A 144 -7.57 16.52 -4.24
CA LEU A 144 -7.40 16.93 -5.64
C LEU A 144 -6.82 18.35 -5.75
N PHE A 145 -7.31 19.28 -4.93
CA PHE A 145 -6.75 20.63 -4.87
C PHE A 145 -5.30 20.64 -4.37
N SER A 146 -4.97 19.85 -3.36
CA SER A 146 -3.62 19.77 -2.81
C SER A 146 -2.63 19.21 -3.84
N ILE A 147 -2.99 18.14 -4.57
CA ILE A 147 -2.09 17.44 -5.48
C ILE A 147 -1.81 18.19 -6.79
N ARG A 148 -2.61 19.21 -7.15
CA ARG A 148 -2.47 19.93 -8.44
C ARG A 148 -1.07 20.48 -8.71
N HIS A 149 -0.43 21.05 -7.68
CA HIS A 149 0.92 21.63 -7.79
C HIS A 149 1.98 20.53 -7.96
N HIS A 150 1.78 19.42 -7.29
CA HIS A 150 2.64 18.24 -7.43
C HIS A 150 2.55 17.65 -8.86
N ILE A 151 1.33 17.53 -9.40
CA ILE A 151 1.13 17.09 -10.79
C ILE A 151 1.81 18.04 -11.78
N ALA A 152 1.68 19.37 -11.57
CA ALA A 152 2.30 20.36 -12.43
C ALA A 152 3.84 20.29 -12.38
N TRP A 153 4.41 20.10 -11.19
CA TRP A 153 5.85 19.89 -10.99
C TRP A 153 6.32 18.60 -11.70
N ARG A 154 5.64 17.47 -11.51
CA ARG A 154 5.97 16.20 -12.16
C ARG A 154 5.93 16.32 -13.69
N ARG A 155 4.90 16.98 -14.25
CA ARG A 155 4.81 17.23 -15.69
C ARG A 155 5.95 18.09 -16.21
N ARG A 156 6.42 19.06 -15.43
CA ARG A 156 7.59 19.88 -15.79
C ARG A 156 8.87 19.06 -15.81
N MET A 157 9.15 18.33 -14.74
CA MET A 157 10.31 17.45 -14.60
C MET A 157 10.40 16.46 -15.76
N ARG A 158 9.30 15.84 -16.13
CA ARG A 158 9.26 14.90 -17.26
C ARG A 158 9.51 15.58 -18.60
N ARG A 159 8.95 16.74 -18.85
CA ARG A 159 9.21 17.53 -20.08
C ARG A 159 10.67 17.94 -20.21
N GLU A 160 11.29 18.36 -19.12
CA GLU A 160 12.71 18.71 -19.06
C GLU A 160 13.61 17.50 -19.38
N ALA A 161 13.15 16.30 -19.08
CA ALA A 161 13.81 15.05 -19.47
C ALA A 161 13.42 14.53 -20.86
N GLY A 162 12.65 15.28 -21.65
CA GLY A 162 12.21 14.88 -22.98
C GLY A 162 11.11 13.81 -23.00
N MET A 163 10.47 13.55 -21.85
CA MET A 163 9.46 12.50 -21.73
C MET A 163 8.04 13.04 -21.80
N PRO A 164 7.08 12.26 -22.32
CA PRO A 164 5.67 12.63 -22.33
C PRO A 164 5.15 12.96 -20.92
N ALA A 165 4.20 13.89 -20.83
CA ALA A 165 3.55 14.20 -19.57
C ALA A 165 2.77 12.96 -19.08
N ALA A 166 3.10 12.44 -17.90
CA ALA A 166 2.31 11.39 -17.27
C ALA A 166 0.94 11.97 -16.83
N GLY A 167 -0.14 11.35 -17.31
CA GLY A 167 -1.49 11.65 -16.87
C GLY A 167 -1.85 10.91 -15.57
N LEU A 168 -3.00 11.27 -15.00
CA LEU A 168 -3.65 10.41 -14.00
C LEU A 168 -4.24 9.21 -14.75
N VAL A 169 -3.60 8.07 -14.63
CA VAL A 169 -4.07 6.83 -15.25
C VAL A 169 -5.16 6.24 -14.36
N ARG A 170 -6.39 6.18 -14.85
CA ARG A 170 -7.52 5.56 -14.14
C ARG A 170 -7.62 4.05 -14.37
N LYS A 171 -7.01 3.55 -15.43
CA LYS A 171 -7.05 2.14 -15.82
C LYS A 171 -5.63 1.59 -15.84
N PRO A 172 -5.43 0.39 -15.31
CA PRO A 172 -4.13 -0.26 -15.38
C PRO A 172 -3.76 -0.57 -16.84
N SER A 173 -2.50 -0.37 -17.21
CA SER A 173 -1.94 -0.68 -18.53
C SER A 173 -0.90 -1.80 -18.49
N HIS A 174 -0.67 -2.38 -17.32
CA HIS A 174 0.25 -3.48 -17.06
C HIS A 174 -0.23 -4.27 -15.83
N LEU A 175 0.40 -5.40 -15.55
CA LEU A 175 0.03 -6.25 -14.42
C LEU A 175 0.40 -5.59 -13.09
N HIS A 176 -0.60 -5.36 -12.23
CA HIS A 176 -0.45 -4.90 -10.86
C HIS A 176 -0.70 -6.07 -9.91
N LEU A 177 0.34 -6.66 -9.38
CA LEU A 177 0.26 -7.62 -8.29
C LEU A 177 0.12 -6.86 -6.98
N VAL A 178 -0.87 -7.22 -6.19
CA VAL A 178 -1.17 -6.48 -4.97
C VAL A 178 -0.95 -7.37 -3.75
N ASN A 179 -0.08 -6.94 -2.84
CA ASN A 179 0.11 -7.60 -1.56
C ASN A 179 -1.08 -7.29 -0.64
N ALA A 180 -2.25 -7.83 -0.99
CA ALA A 180 -3.48 -7.71 -0.23
C ALA A 180 -4.33 -8.95 -0.43
N PHE A 181 -5.31 -9.16 0.44
CA PHE A 181 -6.33 -10.20 0.26
C PHE A 181 -7.68 -9.74 0.81
N PHE A 182 -8.76 -10.19 0.17
CA PHE A 182 -10.10 -9.92 0.64
C PHE A 182 -10.41 -10.72 1.91
N GLY A 183 -11.05 -10.07 2.84
CA GLY A 183 -11.25 -10.53 4.21
C GLY A 183 -10.56 -9.63 5.23
N LEU A 184 -9.36 -9.12 4.90
CA LEU A 184 -8.73 -7.98 5.55
C LEU A 184 -9.02 -6.69 4.77
N ASP A 185 -8.72 -6.68 3.47
CA ASP A 185 -9.11 -5.57 2.59
C ASP A 185 -10.59 -5.66 2.22
N VAL A 186 -11.23 -4.52 1.97
CA VAL A 186 -12.65 -4.45 1.56
C VAL A 186 -12.83 -5.08 0.19
N PRO A 187 -13.71 -6.11 0.05
CA PRO A 187 -13.99 -6.71 -1.24
C PRO A 187 -14.59 -5.70 -2.22
N ARG A 188 -14.02 -5.68 -3.44
CA ARG A 188 -14.53 -4.86 -4.55
C ARG A 188 -14.16 -5.49 -5.90
N PRO A 189 -14.92 -5.19 -6.97
CA PRO A 189 -14.52 -5.56 -8.32
C PRO A 189 -13.16 -4.93 -8.66
N LEU A 190 -12.31 -5.71 -9.31
CA LEU A 190 -11.01 -5.26 -9.80
C LEU A 190 -10.88 -5.59 -11.28
N PRO A 191 -10.22 -4.74 -12.08
CA PRO A 191 -9.90 -5.09 -13.45
C PRO A 191 -8.93 -6.28 -13.49
N PRO A 192 -8.93 -7.10 -14.55
CA PRO A 192 -8.09 -8.31 -14.63
C PRO A 192 -6.58 -8.05 -14.42
N LEU A 193 -6.10 -6.87 -14.80
CA LEU A 193 -4.71 -6.44 -14.59
C LEU A 193 -4.37 -6.08 -13.13
N VAL A 194 -5.31 -6.16 -12.19
CA VAL A 194 -5.06 -5.88 -10.76
C VAL A 194 -5.43 -7.08 -9.93
N VAL A 195 -4.43 -7.83 -9.49
CA VAL A 195 -4.63 -9.12 -8.84
C VAL A 195 -4.09 -9.13 -7.41
N PRO A 196 -4.97 -9.28 -6.41
CA PRO A 196 -4.56 -9.51 -5.04
C PRO A 196 -3.91 -10.90 -4.88
N VAL A 197 -2.62 -10.90 -4.55
CA VAL A 197 -1.80 -12.11 -4.38
C VAL A 197 -1.25 -12.27 -2.96
N GLY A 198 -1.64 -11.36 -2.07
CA GLY A 198 -1.20 -11.37 -0.67
C GLY A 198 -1.90 -12.38 0.22
N PRO A 199 -1.36 -12.58 1.42
CA PRO A 199 -0.19 -11.89 1.94
C PRO A 199 1.11 -12.51 1.36
N VAL A 200 2.00 -11.66 0.86
CA VAL A 200 3.34 -12.08 0.43
C VAL A 200 4.25 -12.03 1.65
N ILE A 201 4.49 -13.18 2.23
CA ILE A 201 5.26 -13.36 3.44
C ILE A 201 6.34 -14.41 3.18
N GLN A 202 7.53 -14.23 3.76
CA GLN A 202 8.60 -15.23 3.69
C GLN A 202 8.17 -16.51 4.40
N GLU A 203 8.43 -17.67 3.82
CA GLU A 203 8.12 -18.96 4.45
C GLU A 203 9.08 -19.26 5.59
N HIS A 204 10.36 -18.99 5.37
CA HIS A 204 11.41 -19.18 6.37
C HIS A 204 11.82 -17.82 6.94
N TYR A 205 11.94 -17.73 8.24
CA TYR A 205 12.39 -16.54 8.95
C TYR A 205 13.43 -16.90 10.00
N PRO A 206 14.32 -15.94 10.37
CA PRO A 206 15.33 -16.19 11.38
C PRO A 206 14.71 -16.61 12.71
N PRO A 207 15.30 -17.58 13.43
CA PRO A 207 14.85 -17.93 14.78
C PRO A 207 15.11 -16.79 15.76
N LEU A 208 14.51 -16.91 16.94
CA LEU A 208 14.81 -16.02 18.06
C LEU A 208 16.27 -16.26 18.52
N ASP A 209 16.93 -15.19 18.94
CA ASP A 209 18.17 -15.31 19.70
C ASP A 209 17.88 -15.88 21.09
N PRO A 210 18.85 -16.54 21.74
CA PRO A 210 18.62 -17.24 23.02
C PRO A 210 18.06 -16.33 24.13
N ASP A 211 18.54 -15.09 24.20
CA ASP A 211 18.08 -14.16 25.24
C ASP A 211 16.65 -13.70 25.00
N THR A 212 16.27 -13.46 23.74
CA THR A 212 14.87 -13.09 23.40
C THR A 212 13.94 -14.28 23.62
N ALA A 213 14.37 -15.50 23.29
CA ALA A 213 13.61 -16.71 23.57
C ALA A 213 13.39 -16.88 25.09
N SER A 214 14.45 -16.79 25.90
CA SER A 214 14.37 -16.88 27.35
C SER A 214 13.45 -15.80 27.96
N PHE A 215 13.50 -14.57 27.45
CA PHE A 215 12.58 -13.50 27.88
C PHE A 215 11.13 -13.87 27.58
N LEU A 216 10.83 -14.36 26.39
CA LEU A 216 9.46 -14.72 26.02
C LEU A 216 8.96 -15.97 26.79
N GLU A 217 9.84 -16.93 27.09
CA GLU A 217 9.51 -18.11 27.89
C GLU A 217 9.25 -17.78 29.38
N SER A 218 9.90 -16.73 29.89
CA SER A 218 9.74 -16.29 31.29
C SER A 218 8.49 -15.44 31.54
N HIS A 219 7.80 -15.03 30.46
CA HIS A 219 6.60 -14.17 30.52
C HIS A 219 5.44 -14.81 29.78
N GLN A 220 4.22 -14.72 30.30
CA GLN A 220 3.03 -15.35 29.71
C GLN A 220 2.22 -14.42 28.80
N ARG A 221 2.28 -13.10 29.06
CA ARG A 221 1.47 -12.09 28.37
C ARG A 221 2.34 -10.92 27.93
N VAL A 222 3.10 -11.12 26.90
CA VAL A 222 4.03 -10.14 26.36
C VAL A 222 3.36 -9.31 25.27
N VAL A 223 3.50 -8.00 25.38
CA VAL A 223 3.20 -7.07 24.29
C VAL A 223 4.44 -6.87 23.44
N TYR A 224 4.31 -7.11 22.15
CA TYR A 224 5.33 -6.72 21.18
C TYR A 224 5.06 -5.30 20.67
N ILE A 225 6.10 -4.46 20.56
CA ILE A 225 6.00 -3.08 20.05
C ILE A 225 7.01 -2.91 18.92
N ALA A 226 6.55 -2.46 17.73
CA ALA A 226 7.43 -2.08 16.65
C ALA A 226 6.75 -1.11 15.69
N PHE A 227 7.50 -0.06 15.29
CA PHE A 227 7.00 0.98 14.38
C PHE A 227 7.69 0.95 13.00
N GLY A 228 8.28 -0.21 12.65
CA GLY A 228 8.99 -0.40 11.38
C GLY A 228 10.35 0.29 11.34
N THR A 229 10.93 0.37 10.16
CA THR A 229 12.31 0.87 9.97
C THR A 229 12.37 2.38 9.70
N HIS A 230 11.25 2.99 9.33
CA HIS A 230 11.16 4.41 8.95
C HIS A 230 10.68 5.34 10.09
N VAL A 231 10.30 4.79 11.24
CA VAL A 231 9.80 5.59 12.35
C VAL A 231 10.83 5.57 13.48
N THR A 232 11.29 6.76 13.85
CA THR A 232 12.12 6.97 15.03
C THR A 232 11.22 7.45 16.18
N MET A 233 11.40 6.92 17.39
CA MET A 233 10.60 7.31 18.54
C MET A 233 11.33 8.35 19.38
N GLY A 234 10.59 9.39 19.77
CA GLY A 234 11.10 10.44 20.64
C GLY A 234 9.99 11.32 21.19
N GLY A 235 10.37 12.26 22.03
CA GLY A 235 9.47 13.27 22.57
C GLY A 235 8.31 12.71 23.41
N GLU A 236 7.22 13.46 23.43
CA GLU A 236 6.03 13.14 24.24
C GLU A 236 5.36 11.82 23.82
N ARG A 237 5.37 11.51 22.52
CA ARG A 237 4.79 10.26 22.00
C ARG A 237 5.47 9.04 22.62
N PHE A 238 6.80 9.03 22.69
CA PHE A 238 7.56 7.97 23.32
C PHE A 238 7.18 7.83 24.81
N ILE A 239 7.16 8.94 25.55
CA ILE A 239 6.80 8.97 26.97
C ILE A 239 5.38 8.43 27.17
N ASN A 240 4.42 8.85 26.36
CA ASN A 240 3.03 8.40 26.47
C ASN A 240 2.87 6.91 26.18
N ILE A 241 3.65 6.35 25.24
CA ILE A 241 3.67 4.89 25.01
C ILE A 241 4.22 4.17 26.22
N VAL A 242 5.39 4.57 26.74
CA VAL A 242 6.00 3.93 27.90
C VAL A 242 5.06 3.97 29.11
N ARG A 243 4.51 5.14 29.44
CA ARG A 243 3.57 5.30 30.57
C ARG A 243 2.29 4.49 30.38
N GLY A 244 1.73 4.45 29.16
CA GLY A 244 0.54 3.66 28.88
C GLY A 244 0.78 2.15 29.05
N VAL A 245 1.93 1.67 28.62
CA VAL A 245 2.35 0.27 28.81
C VAL A 245 2.64 -0.03 30.29
N GLN A 246 3.27 0.90 31.02
CA GLN A 246 3.47 0.77 32.47
C GLN A 246 2.13 0.66 33.22
N LEU A 247 1.10 1.42 32.82
CA LEU A 247 -0.25 1.28 33.39
C LEU A 247 -0.83 -0.11 33.13
N ALA A 248 -0.65 -0.67 31.93
CA ALA A 248 -1.11 -2.01 31.61
C ALA A 248 -0.37 -3.11 32.37
N LEU A 249 0.94 -2.93 32.65
CA LEU A 249 1.76 -3.80 33.51
C LEU A 249 1.31 -3.74 34.96
N ALA A 250 1.06 -2.52 35.47
CA ALA A 250 0.62 -2.31 36.84
C ALA A 250 -0.78 -2.90 37.09
N ALA A 251 -1.68 -2.81 36.11
CA ALA A 251 -3.01 -3.40 36.15
C ALA A 251 -3.01 -4.93 35.97
N GLY A 252 -1.86 -5.54 35.66
CA GLY A 252 -1.72 -6.98 35.45
C GLY A 252 -2.33 -7.48 34.14
N HIS A 253 -2.62 -6.63 33.20
CA HIS A 253 -3.11 -7.05 31.89
C HIS A 253 -2.03 -7.77 31.08
N ILE A 254 -0.79 -7.33 31.20
CA ILE A 254 0.42 -7.89 30.60
C ILE A 254 1.49 -8.07 31.67
N ASP A 255 2.49 -8.90 31.42
CA ASP A 255 3.60 -9.15 32.37
C ASP A 255 4.98 -8.88 31.76
N GLY A 256 5.08 -8.73 30.43
CA GLY A 256 6.30 -8.41 29.73
C GLY A 256 6.10 -7.50 28.50
N VAL A 257 7.16 -6.81 28.12
CA VAL A 257 7.20 -5.90 26.96
C VAL A 257 8.45 -6.17 26.15
N LEU A 258 8.29 -6.48 24.86
CA LEU A 258 9.38 -6.59 23.92
C LEU A 258 9.21 -5.48 22.88
N TRP A 259 10.20 -4.60 22.75
CA TRP A 259 10.13 -3.45 21.85
C TRP A 259 11.31 -3.41 20.89
N ALA A 260 11.02 -3.50 19.59
CA ALA A 260 11.99 -3.16 18.54
C ALA A 260 12.05 -1.62 18.41
N LEU A 261 12.96 -1.00 19.13
CA LEU A 261 13.02 0.45 19.35
C LEU A 261 14.20 1.08 18.60
N LYS A 262 13.88 2.02 17.69
CA LYS A 262 14.83 2.95 17.10
C LYS A 262 14.63 4.32 17.75
N ILE A 263 15.54 4.72 18.62
CA ILE A 263 15.49 6.01 19.32
C ILE A 263 16.01 7.11 18.41
N ALA A 264 15.34 8.27 18.43
CA ALA A 264 15.86 9.46 17.77
C ALA A 264 17.14 9.96 18.45
N GLU A 265 18.17 10.33 17.71
CA GLU A 265 19.43 10.87 18.23
C GLU A 265 19.25 12.12 19.12
N SER A 266 18.14 12.86 18.92
CA SER A 266 17.79 14.03 19.72
C SER A 266 17.18 13.70 21.10
N ALA A 267 16.86 12.44 21.36
CA ALA A 267 16.33 12.01 22.65
C ALA A 267 17.50 11.78 23.61
N THR A 268 17.96 12.85 24.24
CA THR A 268 18.97 12.77 25.31
C THR A 268 18.33 12.07 26.53
N THR A 269 18.93 10.97 26.95
CA THR A 269 18.50 10.18 28.12
C THR A 269 18.45 10.96 29.44
N SER A 270 19.13 12.10 29.50
CA SER A 270 19.16 12.99 30.70
C SER A 270 17.84 13.73 30.98
N ALA A 271 16.88 13.72 30.03
CA ALA A 271 15.59 14.41 30.18
C ALA A 271 14.43 13.47 30.60
N PHE A 272 14.70 12.18 30.76
CA PHE A 272 13.66 11.20 31.12
C PHE A 272 13.61 10.91 32.64
N ASP A 273 12.41 10.53 33.09
CA ASP A 273 12.20 10.05 34.46
C ASP A 273 13.10 8.83 34.75
N PRO A 274 13.53 8.60 36.01
CA PRO A 274 14.39 7.47 36.40
C PRO A 274 13.89 6.11 35.89
N ASP A 275 12.59 5.85 35.99
CA ASP A 275 11.96 4.61 35.51
C ASP A 275 12.15 4.38 34.01
N ILE A 276 12.05 5.44 33.21
CA ILE A 276 12.28 5.38 31.75
C ILE A 276 13.76 5.14 31.49
N CYS A 277 14.64 5.76 32.29
CA CYS A 277 16.08 5.53 32.18
C CYS A 277 16.44 4.07 32.49
N ASP A 278 15.81 3.46 33.48
CA ASP A 278 15.99 2.06 33.84
C ASP A 278 15.54 1.12 32.71
N ILE A 279 14.42 1.42 32.05
CA ILE A 279 13.95 0.68 30.89
C ILE A 279 14.97 0.79 29.74
N LEU A 280 15.41 2.01 29.41
CA LEU A 280 16.35 2.25 28.30
C LEU A 280 17.72 1.60 28.52
N GLN A 281 18.14 1.46 29.77
CA GLN A 281 19.40 0.82 30.17
C GLN A 281 19.29 -0.68 30.42
N GLY A 282 18.10 -1.26 30.14
CA GLY A 282 17.86 -2.71 30.30
C GLY A 282 17.85 -3.20 31.73
N ARG A 283 17.66 -2.30 32.74
CA ARG A 283 17.60 -2.67 34.16
C ARG A 283 16.23 -3.18 34.60
N ASN A 284 15.19 -2.92 33.83
CA ASN A 284 13.84 -3.39 34.14
C ASN A 284 13.59 -4.77 33.54
N PRO A 285 13.42 -5.84 34.36
CA PRO A 285 13.31 -7.21 33.86
C PRO A 285 12.02 -7.49 33.06
N ARG A 286 11.02 -6.63 33.16
CA ARG A 286 9.78 -6.75 32.36
C ARG A 286 9.90 -6.16 30.97
N TRP A 287 11.02 -5.50 30.65
CA TRP A 287 11.23 -4.84 29.37
C TRP A 287 12.47 -5.40 28.68
N ARG A 288 12.29 -5.76 27.40
CA ARG A 288 13.39 -6.11 26.51
C ARG A 288 13.36 -5.19 25.30
N LEU A 289 14.40 -4.39 25.15
CA LEU A 289 14.56 -3.49 24.01
C LEU A 289 15.55 -4.09 23.01
N LEU A 290 15.20 -4.06 21.73
CA LEU A 290 16.03 -4.55 20.64
C LEU A 290 16.17 -3.45 19.57
N PRO A 291 17.36 -3.21 19.01
CA PRO A 291 17.51 -2.27 17.89
C PRO A 291 16.87 -2.82 16.61
N TRP A 292 16.80 -4.13 16.47
CA TRP A 292 16.14 -4.88 15.41
C TRP A 292 15.61 -6.20 15.98
N ALA A 293 14.47 -6.65 15.46
CA ALA A 293 13.82 -7.85 15.97
C ALA A 293 13.36 -8.77 14.82
N PRO A 294 13.51 -10.12 14.97
CA PRO A 294 12.95 -11.09 14.05
C PRO A 294 11.43 -11.18 14.23
N GLN A 295 10.70 -10.17 13.72
CA GLN A 295 9.29 -9.90 14.00
C GLN A 295 8.41 -11.14 13.83
N ARG A 296 8.63 -11.95 12.79
CA ARG A 296 7.82 -13.15 12.55
C ARG A 296 8.02 -14.21 13.63
N ALA A 297 9.25 -14.44 14.04
CA ALA A 297 9.55 -15.39 15.12
C ALA A 297 8.94 -14.94 16.46
N ILE A 298 8.93 -13.62 16.70
CA ILE A 298 8.28 -13.03 17.88
C ILE A 298 6.77 -13.21 17.80
N LEU A 299 6.14 -12.83 16.69
CA LEU A 299 4.69 -12.94 16.50
C LEU A 299 4.17 -14.40 16.54
N ASP A 300 5.03 -15.37 16.22
CA ASP A 300 4.71 -16.80 16.30
C ASP A 300 4.76 -17.35 17.73
N HIS A 301 5.40 -16.65 18.66
CA HIS A 301 5.54 -17.09 20.03
C HIS A 301 4.23 -16.97 20.81
N THR A 302 3.89 -18.01 21.58
CA THR A 302 2.60 -18.13 22.28
C THR A 302 2.39 -17.10 23.38
N SER A 303 3.46 -16.52 23.96
CA SER A 303 3.36 -15.46 24.98
C SER A 303 2.99 -14.10 24.39
N ILE A 304 3.05 -13.90 23.07
CA ILE A 304 2.67 -12.63 22.46
C ILE A 304 1.14 -12.51 22.41
N VAL A 305 0.61 -11.60 23.20
CA VAL A 305 -0.84 -11.40 23.34
C VAL A 305 -1.38 -10.20 22.57
N ALA A 306 -0.53 -9.25 22.20
CA ALA A 306 -0.89 -8.12 21.35
C ALA A 306 0.36 -7.50 20.70
N PHE A 307 0.14 -6.81 19.57
CA PHE A 307 1.16 -6.08 18.84
C PHE A 307 0.81 -4.59 18.74
N VAL A 308 1.62 -3.71 19.31
CA VAL A 308 1.52 -2.27 19.11
C VAL A 308 2.31 -1.90 17.86
N SER A 309 1.60 -1.48 16.81
CA SER A 309 2.17 -1.36 15.48
C SER A 309 1.83 -0.04 14.79
N HIS A 310 2.74 0.45 13.93
CA HIS A 310 2.45 1.54 13.00
C HIS A 310 1.47 1.16 11.88
N CYS A 311 1.06 -0.10 11.78
CA CYS A 311 0.19 -0.61 10.73
C CYS A 311 0.76 -0.56 9.31
N GLY A 312 2.08 -0.63 9.12
CA GLY A 312 2.66 -0.88 7.81
C GLY A 312 2.19 -2.22 7.23
N ALA A 313 1.94 -2.29 5.92
CA ALA A 313 1.29 -3.44 5.29
C ALA A 313 1.94 -4.79 5.65
N SER A 314 3.28 -4.89 5.59
CA SER A 314 3.99 -6.12 5.96
C SER A 314 3.73 -6.53 7.40
N SER A 315 3.84 -5.59 8.35
CA SER A 315 3.59 -5.85 9.77
C SER A 315 2.15 -6.28 10.06
N VAL A 316 1.19 -5.71 9.35
CA VAL A 316 -0.22 -6.09 9.42
C VAL A 316 -0.43 -7.52 8.92
N TYR A 317 0.14 -7.87 7.77
CA TYR A 317 0.00 -9.21 7.22
C TYR A 317 0.70 -10.27 8.07
N GLU A 318 1.87 -9.97 8.63
CA GLU A 318 2.56 -10.87 9.56
C GLU A 318 1.75 -11.08 10.82
N SER A 319 1.22 -10.02 11.43
CA SER A 319 0.36 -10.11 12.62
C SER A 319 -0.90 -10.94 12.36
N VAL A 320 -1.61 -10.69 11.25
CA VAL A 320 -2.80 -11.43 10.86
C VAL A 320 -2.48 -12.89 10.59
N PHE A 321 -1.36 -13.18 9.93
CA PHE A 321 -0.90 -14.54 9.65
C PHE A 321 -0.62 -15.34 10.93
N HIS A 322 -0.05 -14.70 11.95
CA HIS A 322 0.20 -15.33 13.26
C HIS A 322 -1.02 -15.28 14.18
N GLY A 323 -2.05 -14.49 13.84
CA GLY A 323 -3.29 -14.38 14.61
C GLY A 323 -3.15 -13.53 15.86
N VAL A 324 -2.24 -12.57 15.87
CA VAL A 324 -1.98 -11.64 16.97
C VAL A 324 -2.82 -10.38 16.79
N PRO A 325 -3.63 -9.95 17.78
CA PRO A 325 -4.39 -8.72 17.69
C PRO A 325 -3.48 -7.47 17.70
N VAL A 326 -3.89 -6.42 16.98
CA VAL A 326 -3.08 -5.22 16.78
C VAL A 326 -3.70 -4.00 17.47
N LEU A 327 -2.88 -3.31 18.29
CA LEU A 327 -3.14 -1.93 18.66
C LEU A 327 -2.39 -1.03 17.68
N GLY A 328 -3.10 -0.53 16.68
CA GLY A 328 -2.53 0.26 15.60
C GLY A 328 -2.36 1.72 15.99
N MET A 329 -1.18 2.29 15.72
CA MET A 329 -0.92 3.73 15.75
C MET A 329 -0.33 4.15 14.39
N PRO A 330 -1.17 4.37 13.37
CA PRO A 330 -0.69 4.71 12.02
C PRO A 330 0.02 6.06 12.01
N ILE A 331 1.17 6.12 11.36
CA ILE A 331 2.03 7.31 11.29
C ILE A 331 1.84 8.04 9.97
N PHE A 332 1.89 7.32 8.82
CA PHE A 332 1.78 7.94 7.50
C PHE A 332 1.21 6.98 6.43
N ASN A 333 0.83 7.53 5.28
CA ASN A 333 0.47 6.86 4.04
C ASN A 333 -0.58 5.74 4.18
N ASP A 334 -0.28 4.53 3.67
CA ASP A 334 -1.16 3.35 3.67
C ASP A 334 -1.53 2.84 5.05
N GLN A 335 -0.74 3.20 6.07
CA GLN A 335 -0.92 2.75 7.45
C GLN A 335 -2.30 3.11 8.01
N PHE A 336 -2.84 4.30 7.65
CA PHE A 336 -4.18 4.71 8.08
C PHE A 336 -5.29 3.81 7.53
N LYS A 337 -5.16 3.40 6.27
CA LYS A 337 -6.10 2.44 5.67
C LYS A 337 -5.95 1.07 6.31
N GLN A 338 -4.73 0.59 6.49
CA GLN A 338 -4.46 -0.72 7.08
C GLN A 338 -5.00 -0.80 8.52
N ALA A 339 -4.82 0.27 9.33
CA ALA A 339 -5.39 0.34 10.67
C ALA A 339 -6.91 0.23 10.68
N LYS A 340 -7.59 0.87 9.71
CA LYS A 340 -9.05 0.74 9.56
C LYS A 340 -9.47 -0.66 9.15
N CYS A 341 -8.75 -1.29 8.23
CA CYS A 341 -8.99 -2.67 7.84
C CYS A 341 -8.89 -3.63 9.04
N LEU A 342 -7.89 -3.47 9.89
CA LEU A 342 -7.77 -4.25 11.13
C LEU A 342 -8.96 -4.05 12.07
N ARG A 343 -9.42 -2.81 12.21
CA ARG A 343 -10.57 -2.47 13.06
C ARG A 343 -11.86 -3.08 12.49
N GLU A 344 -12.12 -2.92 11.19
CA GLU A 344 -13.31 -3.48 10.52
C GLU A 344 -13.31 -5.02 10.53
N ALA A 345 -12.13 -5.65 10.42
CA ALA A 345 -11.98 -7.09 10.57
C ALA A 345 -12.14 -7.58 12.02
N GLY A 346 -12.21 -6.66 13.00
CA GLY A 346 -12.36 -6.96 14.42
C GLY A 346 -11.12 -7.63 15.04
N VAL A 347 -9.93 -7.36 14.47
CA VAL A 347 -8.66 -7.91 14.93
C VAL A 347 -7.72 -6.84 15.51
N GLY A 348 -8.19 -5.61 15.63
CA GLY A 348 -7.39 -4.52 16.18
C GLY A 348 -8.20 -3.31 16.61
N LEU A 349 -7.53 -2.46 17.38
CA LEU A 349 -7.99 -1.13 17.77
C LEU A 349 -7.00 -0.09 17.29
N VAL A 350 -7.40 1.18 17.24
CA VAL A 350 -6.58 2.26 16.65
C VAL A 350 -6.40 3.39 17.65
N LEU A 351 -5.17 3.90 17.76
CA LEU A 351 -4.80 5.12 18.47
C LEU A 351 -4.54 6.24 17.47
N ASP A 352 -4.89 7.46 17.83
CA ASP A 352 -4.48 8.65 17.10
C ASP A 352 -3.06 9.07 17.51
N LYS A 353 -2.11 9.03 16.57
CA LYS A 353 -0.69 9.33 16.83
C LYS A 353 -0.43 10.70 17.48
N ASN A 354 -1.34 11.66 17.24
CA ASN A 354 -1.19 13.05 17.69
C ASN A 354 -2.02 13.37 18.95
N ASN A 355 -2.95 12.50 19.32
CA ASN A 355 -3.90 12.82 20.40
C ASN A 355 -4.33 11.57 21.18
N PHE A 356 -3.38 10.78 21.65
CA PHE A 356 -3.65 9.67 22.56
C PHE A 356 -3.06 9.93 23.95
N THR A 357 -3.71 9.40 24.98
CA THR A 357 -3.22 9.44 26.35
C THR A 357 -2.66 8.09 26.78
N PRO A 358 -1.76 8.05 27.80
CA PRO A 358 -1.31 6.80 28.41
C PRO A 358 -2.47 5.90 28.85
N LEU A 359 -3.51 6.49 29.44
CA LEU A 359 -4.69 5.76 29.88
C LEU A 359 -5.46 5.14 28.70
N GLU A 360 -5.62 5.87 27.60
CA GLU A 360 -6.28 5.36 26.39
C GLU A 360 -5.51 4.16 25.81
N LEU A 361 -4.17 4.24 25.72
CA LEU A 361 -3.33 3.13 25.28
C LEU A 361 -3.53 1.92 26.18
N SER A 362 -3.40 2.08 27.50
CA SER A 362 -3.59 1.00 28.48
C SER A 362 -4.98 0.38 28.38
N THR A 363 -6.04 1.19 28.27
CA THR A 363 -7.42 0.72 28.18
C THR A 363 -7.67 -0.09 26.89
N LYS A 364 -7.19 0.40 25.75
CA LYS A 364 -7.32 -0.31 24.48
C LYS A 364 -6.51 -1.60 24.44
N LEU A 365 -5.32 -1.58 25.01
CA LEU A 365 -4.49 -2.77 25.16
C LEU A 365 -5.18 -3.82 26.03
N ALA A 366 -5.69 -3.39 27.19
CA ALA A 366 -6.47 -4.25 28.09
C ALA A 366 -7.69 -4.87 27.39
N ALA A 367 -8.42 -4.09 26.59
CA ALA A 367 -9.59 -4.57 25.84
C ALA A 367 -9.20 -5.67 24.82
N LEU A 368 -8.06 -5.54 24.14
CA LEU A 368 -7.57 -6.56 23.22
C LEU A 368 -7.12 -7.84 23.94
N VAL A 369 -6.45 -7.70 25.09
CA VAL A 369 -5.88 -8.84 25.83
C VAL A 369 -6.94 -9.58 26.64
N ALA A 370 -7.80 -8.85 27.35
CA ALA A 370 -8.84 -9.44 28.18
C ALA A 370 -9.93 -10.13 27.34
N ASP A 371 -10.33 -9.50 26.23
CA ASP A 371 -11.33 -10.00 25.27
C ASP A 371 -12.48 -10.78 25.94
N PRO A 372 -13.28 -10.17 26.81
CA PRO A 372 -14.23 -10.87 27.65
C PRO A 372 -15.32 -11.63 26.87
N THR A 373 -15.54 -11.25 25.62
CA THR A 373 -16.49 -11.92 24.71
C THR A 373 -15.86 -13.01 23.86
N GLY A 374 -14.52 -13.09 23.82
CA GLY A 374 -13.77 -13.96 22.92
C GLY A 374 -13.88 -13.55 21.44
N THR A 375 -14.40 -12.35 21.17
CA THR A 375 -14.65 -11.88 19.81
C THR A 375 -13.35 -11.57 19.05
N VAL A 376 -12.43 -10.88 19.69
CA VAL A 376 -11.12 -10.55 19.08
C VAL A 376 -10.35 -11.83 18.75
N LYS A 377 -10.24 -12.74 19.71
CA LYS A 377 -9.57 -14.04 19.55
C LYS A 377 -10.18 -14.86 18.40
N ARG A 378 -11.52 -14.89 18.32
CA ARG A 378 -12.24 -15.58 17.23
C ARG A 378 -11.94 -14.95 15.88
N ASN A 379 -11.95 -13.63 15.79
CA ASN A 379 -11.66 -12.91 14.56
C ASN A 379 -10.18 -13.07 14.17
N CYS A 380 -9.24 -13.01 15.10
CA CYS A 380 -7.83 -13.28 14.84
C CYS A 380 -7.62 -14.71 14.31
N LEU A 381 -8.27 -15.71 14.90
CA LEU A 381 -8.20 -17.09 14.41
C LEU A 381 -8.81 -17.24 13.00
N ARG A 382 -9.98 -16.59 12.75
CA ARG A 382 -10.60 -16.55 11.44
C ARG A 382 -9.65 -15.96 10.40
N MET A 383 -9.07 -14.82 10.70
CA MET A 383 -8.15 -14.14 9.77
C MET A 383 -6.85 -14.91 9.56
N LYS A 384 -6.28 -15.52 10.60
CA LYS A 384 -5.12 -16.43 10.50
C LYS A 384 -5.40 -17.56 9.51
N ARG A 385 -6.56 -18.22 9.62
CA ARG A 385 -6.93 -19.30 8.71
C ARG A 385 -7.12 -18.84 7.27
N ILE A 386 -7.72 -17.68 7.06
CA ILE A 386 -7.85 -17.08 5.72
C ILE A 386 -6.48 -16.76 5.15
N ALA A 387 -5.62 -16.08 5.91
CA ALA A 387 -4.27 -15.72 5.48
C ALA A 387 -3.42 -16.95 5.12
N ALA A 388 -3.52 -18.04 5.90
CA ALA A 388 -2.83 -19.30 5.62
C ALA A 388 -3.24 -19.96 4.29
N ILE A 389 -4.46 -19.71 3.81
CA ILE A 389 -4.89 -20.14 2.47
C ILE A 389 -4.42 -19.14 1.41
N GLN A 390 -4.58 -17.85 1.69
CA GLN A 390 -4.27 -16.80 0.73
C GLN A 390 -2.77 -16.72 0.38
N ILE A 391 -1.87 -17.08 1.29
CA ILE A 391 -0.42 -17.11 1.03
C ILE A 391 -0.02 -17.98 -0.17
N LYS A 392 -0.84 -18.97 -0.53
CA LYS A 392 -0.64 -19.83 -1.68
C LYS A 392 -0.75 -19.08 -3.02
N LYS A 393 -1.37 -17.90 -3.02
CA LYS A 393 -1.50 -17.07 -4.22
C LYS A 393 -0.17 -16.47 -4.72
N LYS A 394 0.92 -16.66 -3.99
CA LYS A 394 2.26 -16.34 -4.52
C LYS A 394 2.57 -17.11 -5.80
N SER A 395 2.11 -18.36 -5.93
CA SER A 395 2.25 -19.15 -7.16
C SER A 395 1.48 -18.49 -8.31
N LEU A 396 0.23 -18.07 -8.06
CA LEU A 396 -0.56 -17.34 -9.06
C LEU A 396 0.16 -16.07 -9.55
N ALA A 397 0.90 -15.39 -8.67
CA ALA A 397 1.66 -14.20 -9.09
C ALA A 397 2.74 -14.56 -10.12
N VAL A 398 3.39 -15.71 -9.97
CA VAL A 398 4.38 -16.22 -10.93
C VAL A 398 3.70 -16.60 -12.23
N ASP A 399 2.61 -17.37 -12.17
CA ASP A 399 1.84 -17.81 -13.33
C ASP A 399 1.39 -16.58 -14.18
N LEU A 400 0.87 -15.56 -13.54
CA LEU A 400 0.44 -14.31 -14.21
C LEU A 400 1.60 -13.54 -14.85
N ILE A 401 2.79 -13.57 -14.26
CA ILE A 401 3.99 -12.98 -14.85
C ILE A 401 4.35 -13.74 -16.13
N GLU A 402 4.34 -15.06 -16.10
CA GLU A 402 4.62 -15.92 -17.26
C GLU A 402 3.57 -15.70 -18.37
N GLU A 403 2.27 -15.64 -18.02
CA GLU A 403 1.21 -15.31 -18.96
C GLU A 403 1.45 -13.97 -19.69
N VAL A 404 1.88 -12.94 -18.94
CA VAL A 404 2.18 -11.62 -19.51
C VAL A 404 3.39 -11.68 -20.45
N ILE A 405 4.40 -12.46 -20.12
CA ILE A 405 5.58 -12.65 -20.99
C ILE A 405 5.16 -13.35 -22.28
N TYR A 406 4.46 -14.48 -22.21
CA TYR A 406 4.05 -15.26 -23.38
C TYR A 406 3.05 -14.51 -24.28
N ASP A 407 2.06 -13.82 -23.68
CA ASP A 407 1.15 -12.96 -24.43
C ASP A 407 1.91 -11.85 -25.17
N HIS A 408 2.89 -11.22 -24.50
CA HIS A 408 3.68 -10.16 -25.11
C HIS A 408 4.52 -10.69 -26.27
N GLU A 409 5.07 -11.87 -26.14
CA GLU A 409 5.92 -12.47 -27.17
C GLU A 409 5.18 -12.67 -28.49
N LEU A 410 3.92 -13.10 -28.44
CA LEU A 410 3.17 -13.57 -29.63
C LEU A 410 2.08 -12.61 -30.11
N ARG A 411 1.82 -11.51 -29.43
CA ARG A 411 0.73 -10.59 -29.82
C ARG A 411 1.08 -9.59 -30.90
N PHE A 412 2.35 -9.52 -31.32
CA PHE A 412 2.80 -8.60 -32.37
C PHE A 412 2.98 -9.32 -33.71
N ASP A 413 2.71 -8.60 -34.81
CA ASP A 413 3.05 -9.05 -36.15
C ASP A 413 4.54 -8.79 -36.40
N TRP A 414 5.30 -9.84 -36.42
CA TRP A 414 6.70 -9.83 -36.78
C TRP A 414 6.77 -10.27 -38.22
N SER A 415 6.65 -9.33 -39.17
CA SER A 415 6.66 -9.64 -40.59
C SER A 415 8.01 -10.16 -41.05
N GLU A 416 8.04 -11.38 -41.60
CA GLU A 416 9.25 -11.98 -42.19
C GLU A 416 9.83 -11.14 -43.37
N HIS A 417 9.02 -10.23 -43.92
CA HIS A 417 9.39 -9.34 -45.01
C HIS A 417 9.92 -7.99 -44.50
N ASP A 418 10.00 -7.76 -43.21
CA ASP A 418 10.62 -6.60 -42.64
C ASP A 418 12.15 -6.76 -42.74
N PRO A 419 12.89 -5.86 -43.42
CA PRO A 419 14.34 -5.95 -43.59
C PRO A 419 15.08 -5.91 -42.21
N GLU A 420 14.42 -5.49 -41.13
CA GLU A 420 14.94 -5.55 -39.76
C GLU A 420 14.52 -6.83 -39.02
N TRP A 421 13.81 -7.77 -39.72
CA TRP A 421 13.39 -9.02 -39.10
C TRP A 421 14.56 -9.98 -38.92
N ASP A 422 14.93 -10.20 -37.69
CA ASP A 422 15.80 -11.29 -37.26
C ASP A 422 15.13 -11.99 -36.08
N VAL A 423 14.91 -13.29 -36.21
CA VAL A 423 14.31 -14.11 -35.14
C VAL A 423 15.12 -14.02 -33.83
N ASN A 424 16.43 -13.79 -33.94
CA ASN A 424 17.35 -13.61 -32.82
C ASN A 424 17.62 -12.15 -32.50
N ALA A 425 17.13 -11.22 -33.32
CA ALA A 425 17.31 -9.81 -33.07
C ALA A 425 16.42 -9.36 -31.90
N PRO A 426 16.91 -8.42 -31.11
CA PRO A 426 16.06 -7.79 -30.10
C PRO A 426 14.85 -7.15 -30.77
N LYS A 427 13.68 -7.37 -30.18
CA LYS A 427 12.36 -6.88 -30.62
C LYS A 427 12.23 -5.35 -30.65
N ILE A 428 13.32 -4.62 -30.76
CA ILE A 428 13.45 -3.17 -30.70
C ILE A 428 14.32 -2.71 -31.86
N THR A 429 13.80 -1.78 -32.65
CA THR A 429 14.60 -1.13 -33.70
C THR A 429 15.70 -0.24 -33.08
N ALA A 430 16.76 0.02 -33.84
CA ALA A 430 17.84 0.92 -33.43
C ALA A 430 17.35 2.34 -33.08
N THR A 431 16.17 2.74 -33.57
CA THR A 431 15.51 4.01 -33.30
C THR A 431 14.60 3.98 -32.08
N GLY A 432 14.43 2.83 -31.39
CA GLY A 432 13.53 2.68 -30.25
C GLY A 432 12.05 2.76 -30.61
N GLN A 433 11.70 2.75 -31.90
CA GLN A 433 10.31 2.78 -32.35
C GLN A 433 9.70 1.38 -32.28
N ARG A 434 8.41 1.32 -31.96
CA ARG A 434 7.61 0.10 -32.13
C ARG A 434 7.61 -0.27 -33.61
N ALA A 435 8.43 -1.24 -33.97
CA ALA A 435 8.57 -1.68 -35.35
C ALA A 435 7.31 -2.39 -35.88
N LYS A 436 6.22 -2.59 -35.07
CA LYS A 436 5.26 -3.62 -35.48
C LYS A 436 3.82 -3.40 -35.06
N ARG A 437 2.95 -3.92 -35.91
CA ARG A 437 1.50 -3.88 -35.78
C ARG A 437 1.08 -4.81 -34.64
N VAL A 438 0.36 -4.27 -33.64
CA VAL A 438 -0.31 -5.08 -32.63
C VAL A 438 -1.43 -5.86 -33.30
N LEU A 439 -1.34 -7.18 -33.34
CA LEU A 439 -2.36 -8.06 -33.90
C LEU A 439 -3.59 -8.12 -33.00
N ARG A 440 -3.36 -8.19 -31.71
CA ARG A 440 -4.41 -8.29 -30.68
C ARG A 440 -4.04 -7.47 -29.44
N PRO A 441 -5.02 -6.99 -28.67
CA PRO A 441 -4.76 -6.39 -27.37
C PRO A 441 -4.21 -7.43 -26.40
N ALA A 442 -3.55 -6.98 -25.31
CA ALA A 442 -3.11 -7.86 -24.23
C ALA A 442 -4.30 -8.62 -23.65
N HIS A 443 -4.12 -9.91 -23.32
CA HIS A 443 -5.18 -10.81 -22.91
C HIS A 443 -5.93 -10.35 -21.63
N LEU A 444 -5.25 -9.62 -20.73
CA LEU A 444 -5.84 -9.05 -19.51
C LEU A 444 -6.35 -7.61 -19.70
N GLU A 445 -6.18 -7.02 -20.88
CA GLU A 445 -6.62 -5.65 -21.14
C GLU A 445 -8.11 -5.62 -21.48
N THR A 446 -8.90 -4.91 -20.67
CA THR A 446 -10.33 -4.76 -20.89
C THR A 446 -10.64 -3.88 -22.11
N ALA A 447 -11.72 -4.16 -22.83
CA ALA A 447 -12.08 -3.44 -24.05
C ALA A 447 -12.24 -1.92 -23.83
N ASP A 448 -12.72 -1.52 -22.67
CA ASP A 448 -12.93 -0.12 -22.30
C ASP A 448 -11.62 0.68 -22.13
N ALA A 449 -10.48 0.01 -21.92
CA ALA A 449 -9.17 0.66 -21.92
C ALA A 449 -8.79 1.22 -23.32
N ARG A 450 -9.36 0.66 -24.38
CA ARG A 450 -9.15 1.03 -25.78
C ARG A 450 -10.27 1.87 -26.38
N MET A 451 -11.32 2.14 -25.60
CA MET A 451 -12.49 2.91 -26.02
C MET A 451 -12.41 4.34 -25.49
N SER A 452 -13.09 5.28 -26.17
CA SER A 452 -13.31 6.59 -25.59
C SER A 452 -14.19 6.47 -24.35
N PHE A 453 -14.00 7.36 -23.38
CA PHE A 453 -14.81 7.41 -22.14
C PHE A 453 -16.31 7.41 -22.42
N TRP A 454 -16.77 8.20 -23.42
CA TRP A 454 -18.17 8.28 -23.79
C TRP A 454 -18.73 6.93 -24.26
N LYS A 455 -17.98 6.22 -25.09
CA LYS A 455 -18.38 4.91 -25.60
C LYS A 455 -18.29 3.83 -24.53
N ALA A 456 -17.24 3.86 -23.71
CA ALA A 456 -17.04 2.89 -22.63
C ALA A 456 -18.15 2.95 -21.55
N GLN A 457 -18.73 4.13 -21.35
CA GLN A 457 -19.82 4.36 -20.38
C GLN A 457 -21.22 4.38 -21.07
N ASN A 458 -21.31 4.13 -22.36
CA ASN A 458 -22.53 4.21 -23.15
C ASN A 458 -23.25 5.59 -23.06
N TYR A 459 -22.50 6.68 -22.80
CA TYR A 459 -23.10 8.02 -22.75
C TYR A 459 -23.57 8.49 -24.12
N ASP A 460 -22.98 8.03 -25.20
CA ASP A 460 -23.43 8.20 -26.56
C ASP A 460 -24.83 7.58 -26.77
N LEU A 461 -25.09 6.39 -26.25
CA LEU A 461 -26.40 5.76 -26.28
C LEU A 461 -27.42 6.50 -25.39
N LEU A 462 -27.01 6.95 -24.20
CA LEU A 462 -27.87 7.75 -23.33
C LEU A 462 -28.31 9.06 -24.03
N LEU A 463 -27.40 9.69 -24.78
CA LEU A 463 -27.73 10.86 -25.57
C LEU A 463 -28.76 10.53 -26.66
N VAL A 464 -28.60 9.42 -27.36
CA VAL A 464 -29.57 8.95 -28.38
C VAL A 464 -30.92 8.68 -27.73
N TYR A 465 -30.98 7.98 -26.59
CA TYR A 465 -32.22 7.74 -25.86
C TYR A 465 -32.89 9.04 -25.44
N ALA A 466 -32.14 10.00 -24.91
CA ALA A 466 -32.68 11.31 -24.55
C ALA A 466 -33.27 12.05 -25.75
N LEU A 467 -32.58 12.05 -26.89
CA LEU A 467 -33.06 12.66 -28.14
C LEU A 467 -34.34 11.99 -28.65
N VAL A 468 -34.41 10.65 -28.60
CA VAL A 468 -35.60 9.90 -29.00
C VAL A 468 -36.78 10.20 -28.07
N LEU A 469 -36.57 10.18 -26.76
CA LEU A 469 -37.62 10.45 -25.77
C LEU A 469 -38.12 11.91 -25.83
N LEU A 470 -37.26 12.86 -26.17
CA LEU A 470 -37.61 14.29 -26.30
C LEU A 470 -38.05 14.62 -27.72
N SER A 471 -38.12 13.68 -28.65
CA SER A 471 -38.55 13.98 -30.01
C SER A 471 -40.00 14.42 -30.08
N PRO A 472 -40.32 15.40 -30.91
CA PRO A 472 -41.72 15.91 -31.07
C PRO A 472 -42.69 14.75 -31.45
N ALA A 473 -42.24 13.74 -32.16
CA ALA A 473 -43.05 12.57 -32.54
C ALA A 473 -43.48 11.75 -31.34
N VAL A 474 -42.58 11.52 -30.36
CA VAL A 474 -42.90 10.79 -29.11
C VAL A 474 -43.82 11.62 -28.22
N ILE A 475 -43.58 12.93 -28.13
CA ILE A 475 -44.45 13.87 -27.39
C ILE A 475 -45.82 13.94 -28.00
N ALA A 476 -45.94 14.11 -29.31
CA ALA A 476 -47.22 14.13 -30.03
C ALA A 476 -47.96 12.79 -29.94
N GLY A 477 -47.27 11.68 -30.07
CA GLY A 477 -47.85 10.32 -29.95
C GLY A 477 -48.35 10.01 -28.55
N THR A 478 -47.64 10.45 -27.52
CA THR A 478 -48.10 10.31 -26.13
C THR A 478 -49.26 11.27 -25.81
N ALA A 479 -49.24 12.47 -26.27
CA ALA A 479 -50.35 13.43 -26.16
C ALA A 479 -51.60 12.94 -26.88
N TRP A 480 -51.45 12.40 -28.08
CA TRP A 480 -52.58 11.78 -28.82
C TRP A 480 -53.20 10.60 -28.09
N LYS A 481 -52.37 9.69 -27.54
CA LYS A 481 -52.82 8.54 -26.75
C LYS A 481 -53.54 8.98 -25.46
N VAL A 482 -53.09 10.03 -24.81
CA VAL A 482 -53.75 10.54 -23.61
C VAL A 482 -55.11 11.18 -24.01
N LEU A 483 -55.13 12.02 -25.03
CA LEU A 483 -56.38 12.66 -25.51
C LEU A 483 -57.38 11.67 -26.09
N SER A 484 -56.95 10.59 -26.73
CA SER A 484 -57.86 9.56 -27.26
C SER A 484 -58.39 8.58 -26.19
N ARG A 485 -57.88 8.62 -24.97
CA ARG A 485 -58.40 7.85 -23.83
C ARG A 485 -59.35 8.66 -22.93
N THR A 486 -59.44 9.97 -23.14
CA THR A 486 -60.34 10.89 -22.41
C THR A 486 -61.62 11.24 -23.16
N ASN A 487 -61.79 10.74 -24.38
CA ASN A 487 -63.04 10.67 -25.13
C ASN A 487 -63.53 9.24 -25.19
#